data_80dc1e073488a7076d668223dd0f2ea3
#
_entry.id   80dc1e073488a7076d668223dd0f2ea3
#
_cell.length_a   1.000
_cell.length_b   1.000
_cell.length_c   1.000
_cell.angle_alpha   90.00
_cell.angle_beta   90.00
_cell.angle_gamma   90.00
#
_symmetry.space_group_name_H-M   'P 1'
#
loop_
_entity.id
_entity.type
_entity.pdbx_description
1 polymer ?
#
loop_
_entity_poly.entity_id
_entity_poly.type
_entity_poly.pdbx_seq_one_letter_code
_entity_poly.pdbx_strand_id
1 'polypeptide(L)'
;MNHSYVIVIPSTIYNVPAPLTIVDGLRVAVKSALAKAFGGYTETMATGGYKAESGELIEERVYLVEAAYEVEDDELVESLALQVKQELHQESVMVYYKDLRARFI
;
A
#
# COMPACT_ATOMS: atom_id res chain seq x y z
N MET A 1 -0.21 -20.88 -1.18
CA MET A 1 -0.03 -19.55 -1.77
C MET A 1 1.43 -19.16 -1.66
N ASN A 2 2.05 -18.87 -2.79
CA ASN A 2 3.49 -18.61 -2.86
C ASN A 2 3.83 -17.17 -3.28
N HIS A 3 2.81 -16.34 -3.48
CA HIS A 3 3.00 -14.96 -3.92
C HIS A 3 2.10 -14.02 -3.15
N SER A 4 2.53 -12.79 -3.00
CA SER A 4 1.69 -11.73 -2.46
C SER A 4 1.94 -10.40 -3.18
N TYR A 5 0.90 -9.56 -3.16
CA TYR A 5 1.01 -8.14 -3.49
C TYR A 5 1.18 -7.33 -2.22
N VAL A 6 1.97 -6.27 -2.28
CA VAL A 6 2.05 -5.28 -1.22
C VAL A 6 1.81 -3.90 -1.83
N ILE A 7 0.80 -3.20 -1.33
CA ILE A 7 0.52 -1.81 -1.69
C ILE A 7 0.96 -0.94 -0.52
N VAL A 8 1.80 0.05 -0.82
CA VAL A 8 2.29 0.99 0.18
C VAL A 8 1.42 2.23 0.17
N ILE A 9 0.73 2.51 1.28
CA ILE A 9 -0.12 3.68 1.44
C ILE A 9 0.64 4.72 2.25
N PRO A 10 1.01 5.86 1.65
CA PRO A 10 1.67 6.95 2.36
C PRO A 10 0.68 7.68 3.29
N SER A 11 1.19 8.51 4.16
CA SER A 11 0.39 9.30 5.11
C SER A 11 0.54 10.80 4.94
N THR A 12 1.26 11.25 3.90
CA THR A 12 1.51 12.66 3.65
C THR A 12 1.07 13.08 2.26
N ILE A 13 0.75 14.37 2.12
CA ILE A 13 0.56 15.06 0.84
C ILE A 13 1.58 16.20 0.83
N TYR A 14 2.47 16.22 -0.16
CA TYR A 14 3.53 17.25 -0.26
C TYR A 14 4.32 17.41 1.06
N ASN A 15 4.70 16.28 1.68
CA ASN A 15 5.46 16.21 2.93
C ASN A 15 4.74 16.79 4.16
N VAL A 16 3.44 17.01 4.06
CA VAL A 16 2.58 17.45 5.17
C VAL A 16 1.64 16.30 5.52
N PRO A 17 1.38 16.03 6.80
CA PRO A 17 0.46 14.98 7.18
C PRO A 17 -0.89 15.15 6.47
N ALA A 18 -1.34 14.09 5.81
CA ALA A 18 -2.65 14.07 5.15
C ALA A 18 -3.76 13.98 6.20
N PRO A 19 -4.97 14.47 5.89
CA PRO A 19 -6.10 14.27 6.78
C PRO A 19 -6.32 12.79 7.07
N LEU A 20 -6.47 12.44 8.36
CA LEU A 20 -6.64 11.05 8.79
C LEU A 20 -7.86 10.39 8.12
N THR A 21 -8.92 11.16 7.88
CA THR A 21 -10.11 10.64 7.21
C THR A 21 -9.83 10.14 5.80
N ILE A 22 -8.93 10.80 5.06
CA ILE A 22 -8.53 10.37 3.73
C ILE A 22 -7.66 9.12 3.81
N VAL A 23 -6.64 9.13 4.66
CA VAL A 23 -5.73 8.00 4.82
C VAL A 23 -6.49 6.76 5.30
N ASP A 24 -7.32 6.91 6.33
CA ASP A 24 -8.10 5.79 6.87
C ASP A 24 -9.14 5.27 5.87
N GLY A 25 -9.76 6.16 5.10
CA GLY A 25 -10.67 5.77 4.03
C GLY A 25 -9.99 4.93 2.95
N LEU A 26 -8.77 5.31 2.55
CA LEU A 26 -7.97 4.56 1.60
C LEU A 26 -7.56 3.19 2.16
N ARG A 27 -7.12 3.15 3.41
CA ARG A 27 -6.78 1.89 4.07
C ARG A 27 -7.96 0.92 4.07
N VAL A 28 -9.13 1.40 4.45
CA VAL A 28 -10.36 0.59 4.45
C VAL A 28 -10.70 0.10 3.04
N ALA A 29 -10.66 0.98 2.04
CA ALA A 29 -10.98 0.64 0.66
C ALA A 29 -10.03 -0.42 0.10
N VAL A 30 -8.73 -0.25 0.32
CA VAL A 30 -7.70 -1.19 -0.16
C VAL A 30 -7.85 -2.55 0.53
N LYS A 31 -7.97 -2.55 1.85
CA LYS A 31 -8.14 -3.79 2.62
C LYS A 31 -9.38 -4.56 2.21
N SER A 32 -10.49 -3.86 2.05
CA SER A 32 -11.77 -4.49 1.65
C SER A 32 -11.69 -5.09 0.26
N ALA A 33 -11.08 -4.38 -0.69
CA ALA A 33 -10.92 -4.87 -2.06
C ALA A 33 -10.00 -6.09 -2.12
N LEU A 34 -8.88 -6.07 -1.39
CA LEU A 34 -7.95 -7.19 -1.35
C LEU A 34 -8.56 -8.41 -0.66
N ALA A 35 -9.29 -8.21 0.43
CA ALA A 35 -9.98 -9.31 1.10
C ALA A 35 -11.05 -9.96 0.20
N LYS A 36 -11.78 -9.14 -0.54
CA LYS A 36 -12.80 -9.64 -1.48
C LYS A 36 -12.17 -10.42 -2.63
N ALA A 37 -11.06 -9.93 -3.19
CA ALA A 37 -10.43 -10.55 -4.34
C ALA A 37 -9.59 -11.79 -3.99
N PHE A 38 -8.88 -11.75 -2.85
CA PHE A 38 -7.86 -12.74 -2.51
C PHE A 38 -8.14 -13.49 -1.21
N GLY A 39 -9.21 -13.13 -0.50
CA GLY A 39 -9.64 -13.85 0.70
C GLY A 39 -9.07 -13.31 2.02
N GLY A 40 -8.19 -12.34 1.99
CA GLY A 40 -7.63 -11.77 3.21
C GLY A 40 -6.55 -10.72 2.95
N TYR A 41 -6.09 -10.10 4.01
CA TYR A 41 -5.01 -9.12 3.96
C TYR A 41 -4.23 -9.12 5.28
N THR A 42 -3.02 -8.57 5.24
CA THR A 42 -2.24 -8.22 6.42
C THR A 42 -1.82 -6.76 6.30
N GLU A 43 -2.10 -5.97 7.32
CA GLU A 43 -1.67 -4.57 7.38
C GLU A 43 -0.53 -4.42 8.38
N THR A 44 0.53 -3.74 7.96
CA THR A 44 1.67 -3.41 8.81
C THR A 44 1.91 -1.91 8.75
N MET A 45 2.07 -1.28 9.89
CA MET A 45 2.56 0.11 9.96
C MET A 45 4.07 0.11 9.95
N ALA A 46 4.65 1.00 9.13
CA ALA A 46 6.09 1.12 9.00
C ALA A 46 6.48 2.59 8.86
N THR A 47 7.78 2.86 8.95
CA THR A 47 8.35 4.16 8.62
C THR A 47 9.01 4.05 7.26
N GLY A 48 8.59 4.90 6.33
CA GLY A 48 9.23 5.08 5.04
C GLY A 48 10.13 6.30 5.06
N GLY A 49 11.24 6.25 4.37
CA GLY A 49 12.14 7.38 4.26
C GLY A 49 12.67 7.55 2.86
N TYR A 50 12.87 8.80 2.45
CA TYR A 50 13.49 9.10 1.19
C TYR A 50 14.29 10.40 1.27
N LYS A 51 15.25 10.51 0.39
CA LYS A 51 16.10 11.69 0.31
C LYS A 51 15.50 12.68 -0.68
N ALA A 52 15.14 13.87 -0.19
CA ALA A 52 14.66 14.94 -1.04
C ALA A 52 15.78 15.51 -1.91
N GLU A 53 15.43 16.28 -2.95
CA GLU A 53 16.39 16.94 -3.80
C GLU A 53 17.34 17.86 -3.02
N SER A 54 16.85 18.48 -1.95
CA SER A 54 17.66 19.31 -1.04
C SER A 54 18.73 18.53 -0.27
N GLY A 55 18.68 17.19 -0.31
CA GLY A 55 19.55 16.33 0.49
C GLY A 55 18.97 15.99 1.88
N GLU A 56 17.85 16.57 2.23
CA GLU A 56 17.16 16.29 3.49
C GLU A 56 16.52 14.91 3.46
N LEU A 57 16.66 14.16 4.56
CA LEU A 57 15.95 12.90 4.74
C LEU A 57 14.54 13.19 5.22
N ILE A 58 13.56 12.73 4.45
CA ILE A 58 12.13 12.87 4.80
C ILE A 58 11.63 11.49 5.22
N GLU A 59 11.07 11.44 6.42
CA GLU A 59 10.48 10.22 6.95
C GLU A 59 8.99 10.41 7.15
N GLU A 60 8.22 9.36 6.88
CA GLU A 60 6.79 9.33 7.11
C GLU A 60 6.32 7.96 7.54
N ARG A 61 5.17 7.92 8.21
CA ARG A 61 4.48 6.67 8.47
C ARG A 61 3.84 6.19 7.17
N VAL A 62 4.00 4.90 6.89
CA VAL A 62 3.34 4.25 5.76
C VAL A 62 2.59 3.03 6.25
N TYR A 63 1.60 2.61 5.47
CA TYR A 63 0.84 1.40 5.74
C TYR A 63 1.10 0.42 4.60
N LEU A 64 1.58 -0.76 4.96
CA LEU A 64 1.83 -1.84 4.01
C LEU A 64 0.63 -2.77 4.05
N VAL A 65 -0.11 -2.88 2.97
CA VAL A 65 -1.25 -3.79 2.90
C VAL A 65 -0.89 -4.91 1.95
N GLU A 66 -0.79 -6.11 2.50
CA GLU A 66 -0.34 -7.31 1.80
C GLU A 66 -1.49 -8.28 1.64
N ALA A 67 -1.59 -8.88 0.45
CA ALA A 67 -2.53 -9.96 0.18
C ALA A 67 -1.83 -11.09 -0.55
N ALA A 68 -1.88 -12.30 0.02
CA ALA A 68 -1.40 -13.50 -0.64
C ALA A 68 -2.42 -13.94 -1.70
N TYR A 69 -1.92 -14.44 -2.82
CA TYR A 69 -2.79 -14.83 -3.93
C TYR A 69 -2.30 -16.12 -4.61
N GLU A 70 -3.23 -16.83 -5.22
CA GLU A 70 -2.96 -17.96 -6.09
C GLU A 70 -3.12 -17.57 -7.56
N VAL A 71 -4.14 -16.77 -7.84
CA VAL A 71 -4.41 -16.24 -9.18
C VAL A 71 -4.19 -14.74 -9.13
N GLU A 72 -3.28 -14.26 -9.97
CA GLU A 72 -2.95 -12.84 -10.04
C GLU A 72 -4.11 -12.01 -10.61
N ASP A 73 -4.21 -10.77 -10.12
CA ASP A 73 -5.12 -9.76 -10.63
C ASP A 73 -4.41 -8.40 -10.58
N ASP A 74 -3.50 -8.21 -11.52
CA ASP A 74 -2.69 -7.00 -11.60
C ASP A 74 -3.53 -5.75 -11.87
N GLU A 75 -4.60 -5.87 -12.65
CA GLU A 75 -5.48 -4.73 -12.93
C GLU A 75 -6.14 -4.18 -11.69
N LEU A 76 -6.62 -5.06 -10.80
CA LEU A 76 -7.20 -4.64 -9.53
C LEU A 76 -6.15 -3.92 -8.67
N VAL A 77 -4.98 -4.50 -8.54
CA VAL A 77 -3.90 -3.94 -7.71
C VAL A 77 -3.45 -2.58 -8.26
N GLU A 78 -3.28 -2.46 -9.57
CA GLU A 78 -2.94 -1.20 -10.22
C GLU A 78 -4.02 -0.14 -10.01
N SER A 79 -5.29 -0.52 -10.11
CA SER A 79 -6.40 0.43 -9.90
C SER A 79 -6.44 0.94 -8.46
N LEU A 80 -6.16 0.08 -7.48
CA LEU A 80 -6.08 0.47 -6.08
C LEU A 80 -4.90 1.41 -5.82
N ALA A 81 -3.74 1.11 -6.39
CA ALA A 81 -2.57 1.97 -6.28
C ALA A 81 -2.81 3.33 -6.93
N LEU A 82 -3.49 3.36 -8.07
CA LEU A 82 -3.86 4.59 -8.76
C LEU A 82 -4.81 5.45 -7.92
N GLN A 83 -5.78 4.84 -7.24
CA GLN A 83 -6.67 5.54 -6.32
C GLN A 83 -5.89 6.20 -5.18
N VAL A 84 -4.96 5.47 -4.57
CA VAL A 84 -4.07 6.01 -3.52
C VAL A 84 -3.27 7.19 -4.06
N LYS A 85 -2.68 7.02 -5.24
CA LYS A 85 -1.88 8.05 -5.90
C LYS A 85 -2.68 9.34 -6.12
N GLN A 86 -3.89 9.23 -6.62
CA GLN A 86 -4.74 10.37 -6.92
C GLN A 86 -5.23 11.07 -5.66
N GLU A 87 -5.72 10.33 -4.67
CA GLU A 87 -6.28 10.93 -3.46
C GLU A 87 -5.23 11.55 -2.55
N LEU A 88 -4.00 11.04 -2.56
CA LEU A 88 -2.89 11.59 -1.78
C LEU A 88 -1.91 12.45 -2.59
N HIS A 89 -2.24 12.76 -3.85
CA HIS A 89 -1.41 13.59 -4.72
C HIS A 89 0.05 13.13 -4.78
N GLN A 90 0.25 11.83 -4.94
CA GLN A 90 1.60 11.25 -5.01
C GLN A 90 2.10 11.25 -6.45
N GLU A 91 3.41 11.42 -6.65
CA GLU A 91 4.04 11.23 -7.95
C GLU A 91 4.02 9.75 -8.35
N SER A 92 4.16 8.87 -7.35
CA SER A 92 4.08 7.43 -7.53
C SER A 92 3.64 6.77 -6.24
N VAL A 93 3.09 5.56 -6.37
CA VAL A 93 2.76 4.70 -5.24
C VAL A 93 3.45 3.37 -5.47
N MET A 94 4.22 2.93 -4.49
CA MET A 94 4.93 1.67 -4.59
C MET A 94 3.98 0.50 -4.44
N VAL A 95 4.04 -0.40 -5.41
CA VAL A 95 3.47 -1.75 -5.32
C VAL A 95 4.60 -2.72 -5.57
N TYR A 96 4.75 -3.69 -4.69
CA TYR A 96 5.76 -4.70 -4.92
C TYR A 96 5.19 -6.10 -4.69
N TYR A 97 5.90 -7.07 -5.18
CA TYR A 97 5.53 -8.47 -5.16
C TYR A 97 6.51 -9.22 -4.27
N LYS A 98 5.99 -10.16 -3.51
CA LYS A 98 6.82 -11.03 -2.69
C LYS A 98 6.61 -12.47 -3.10
N ASP A 99 7.70 -13.18 -3.27
CA ASP A 99 7.68 -14.64 -3.28
C ASP A 99 7.72 -15.11 -1.84
N LEU A 100 6.78 -15.93 -1.46
CA LEU A 100 6.70 -16.47 -0.13
C LEU A 100 6.33 -17.95 -0.18
N ARG A 101 6.69 -18.66 0.89
CA ARG A 101 6.22 -20.02 1.10
C ARG A 101 5.36 -20.00 2.35
N ALA A 102 4.06 -20.03 2.15
CA ALA A 102 3.10 -20.02 3.24
C ALA A 102 2.39 -21.36 3.35
N ARG A 103 2.22 -21.81 4.59
CA ARG A 103 1.34 -22.93 4.92
C ARG A 103 0.33 -22.44 5.93
N PHE A 104 -0.90 -22.89 5.76
CA PHE A 104 -1.95 -22.67 6.76
C PHE A 104 -2.11 -23.96 7.54
N ILE A 105 -1.82 -23.90 8.80
CA ILE A 105 -1.83 -25.06 9.70
C ILE A 105 -3.06 -25.04 10.57
#